data_ea9dc47b1829052ccba9e836427c826c
#
_entry.id   ea9dc47b1829052ccba9e836427c826c
#
_cell.length_a   1.000
_cell.length_b   1.000
_cell.length_c   1.000
_cell.angle_alpha   90.00
_cell.angle_beta   90.00
_cell.angle_gamma   90.00
#
_symmetry.space_group_name_H-M   'P 1'
#
loop_
_entity.id
_entity.type
_entity.pdbx_description
1 polymer ?
#
loop_
_entity_poly.entity_id
_entity_poly.type
_entity_poly.pdbx_seq_one_letter_code
_entity_poly.pdbx_strand_id
1 'polypeptide(L)'
;MNKTKLTLKDVAEQLGVSTATISNAFNRPDQLSKAKREEILAQCKKIGYSGPNRAAQILRKGTSNIVALVLADSISYMVSDPVASTFIKGVSSALQENGKHLLLYAGDSDSILNVVDFVDGFICYGQPRNNNLVKELAVSPKQVVTVDFDIDKKPSINIDNEKAAYHIACHALNEGDNVAIFGLRLIDSPSTCRIYDNPLIDVESSIAHRRLDGYLKAAEEKNITISNERIWHLPESDRHFARQAARELLTSSPRPNVVLCMSDIIALELLHLALDMGIKVPEELKITGFDGIEEAERSRPSLTTICQPSAGKGVEATKALLNMVSSKSTLPFELRVGETV
;
A
#
# COMPACT_ATOMS: atom_id res chain seq x y z
N MET A 1 -41.58 13.78 4.94
CA MET A 1 -41.83 13.71 6.41
C MET A 1 -40.67 12.97 7.06
N ASN A 2 -39.77 13.68 7.76
CA ASN A 2 -38.68 13.04 8.52
C ASN A 2 -39.32 12.27 9.68
N LYS A 3 -39.38 10.93 9.62
CA LYS A 3 -39.71 10.11 10.77
C LYS A 3 -38.61 10.29 11.79
N THR A 4 -38.93 10.92 12.92
CA THR A 4 -38.00 11.04 14.07
C THR A 4 -37.54 9.62 14.45
N LYS A 5 -36.23 9.37 14.39
CA LYS A 5 -35.67 8.05 14.65
C LYS A 5 -35.83 7.73 16.13
N LEU A 6 -36.60 6.68 16.45
CA LEU A 6 -36.85 6.24 17.83
C LEU A 6 -35.52 6.02 18.57
N THR A 7 -35.42 6.60 19.78
CA THR A 7 -34.25 6.37 20.64
C THR A 7 -34.46 5.10 21.48
N LEU A 8 -33.40 4.58 22.07
CA LEU A 8 -33.44 3.44 22.98
C LEU A 8 -34.40 3.69 24.15
N LYS A 9 -34.50 4.95 24.62
CA LYS A 9 -35.35 5.36 25.72
C LYS A 9 -36.84 5.32 25.31
N ASP A 10 -37.18 5.87 24.17
CA ASP A 10 -38.54 5.88 23.63
C ASP A 10 -39.10 4.46 23.46
N VAL A 11 -38.25 3.55 22.95
CA VAL A 11 -38.61 2.13 22.77
C VAL A 11 -38.80 1.43 24.11
N ALA A 12 -37.94 1.68 25.09
CA ALA A 12 -38.04 1.12 26.42
C ALA A 12 -39.35 1.55 27.12
N GLU A 13 -39.71 2.83 27.04
CA GLU A 13 -40.98 3.37 27.56
C GLU A 13 -42.18 2.75 26.83
N GLN A 14 -42.15 2.66 25.50
CA GLN A 14 -43.25 2.12 24.69
C GLN A 14 -43.47 0.62 24.92
N LEU A 15 -42.42 -0.15 25.20
CA LEU A 15 -42.51 -1.59 25.47
C LEU A 15 -42.63 -1.92 26.97
N GLY A 16 -42.59 -0.93 27.86
CA GLY A 16 -42.72 -1.14 29.30
C GLY A 16 -41.57 -1.91 29.93
N VAL A 17 -40.37 -1.79 29.37
CA VAL A 17 -39.15 -2.48 29.84
C VAL A 17 -38.00 -1.50 30.06
N SER A 18 -36.93 -1.94 30.71
CA SER A 18 -35.75 -1.08 30.90
C SER A 18 -34.96 -0.90 29.59
N THR A 19 -34.24 0.22 29.48
CA THR A 19 -33.28 0.45 28.36
C THR A 19 -32.22 -0.64 28.31
N ALA A 20 -31.81 -1.18 29.45
CA ALA A 20 -30.88 -2.31 29.54
C ALA A 20 -31.46 -3.58 28.92
N THR A 21 -32.79 -3.85 29.16
CA THR A 21 -33.48 -5.00 28.58
C THR A 21 -33.50 -4.92 27.04
N ILE A 22 -33.86 -3.75 26.48
CA ILE A 22 -33.80 -3.56 25.02
C ILE A 22 -32.39 -3.73 24.51
N SER A 23 -31.39 -3.10 25.14
CA SER A 23 -29.97 -3.22 24.72
C SER A 23 -29.50 -4.67 24.77
N ASN A 24 -29.86 -5.43 25.79
CA ASN A 24 -29.48 -6.84 25.93
C ASN A 24 -30.15 -7.72 24.88
N ALA A 25 -31.42 -7.46 24.52
CA ALA A 25 -32.09 -8.21 23.46
C ALA A 25 -31.34 -8.17 22.11
N PHE A 26 -30.67 -7.06 21.80
CA PHE A 26 -29.87 -6.89 20.57
C PHE A 26 -28.44 -7.35 20.74
N ASN A 27 -27.74 -7.04 21.86
CA ASN A 27 -26.31 -7.14 21.99
C ASN A 27 -25.81 -8.27 22.90
N ARG A 28 -26.66 -8.78 23.82
CA ARG A 28 -26.30 -9.82 24.80
C ARG A 28 -27.43 -10.85 24.95
N PRO A 29 -27.54 -11.77 23.98
CA PRO A 29 -28.59 -12.78 23.96
C PRO A 29 -28.58 -13.71 25.19
N ASP A 30 -27.42 -13.84 25.83
CA ASP A 30 -27.16 -14.62 27.05
C ASP A 30 -27.80 -14.01 28.30
N GLN A 31 -28.15 -12.73 28.30
CA GLN A 31 -28.71 -11.99 29.42
C GLN A 31 -30.25 -12.03 29.49
N LEU A 32 -30.92 -12.71 28.56
CA LEU A 32 -32.37 -12.82 28.46
C LEU A 32 -32.77 -14.26 28.09
N SER A 33 -33.92 -14.71 28.57
CA SER A 33 -34.47 -15.97 28.06
C SER A 33 -34.79 -15.85 26.57
N LYS A 34 -34.63 -16.96 25.81
CA LYS A 34 -34.88 -17.01 24.38
C LYS A 34 -36.28 -16.46 24.02
N ALA A 35 -37.32 -16.87 24.76
CA ALA A 35 -38.70 -16.40 24.56
C ALA A 35 -38.81 -14.89 24.75
N LYS A 36 -38.24 -14.34 25.83
CA LYS A 36 -38.33 -12.90 26.12
C LYS A 36 -37.56 -12.06 25.10
N ARG A 37 -36.41 -12.55 24.62
CA ARG A 37 -35.67 -11.93 23.57
C ARG A 37 -36.43 -11.87 22.25
N GLU A 38 -37.03 -12.99 21.82
CA GLU A 38 -37.84 -13.06 20.61
C GLU A 38 -39.05 -12.14 20.65
N GLU A 39 -39.75 -12.08 21.79
CA GLU A 39 -40.85 -11.16 22.03
C GLU A 39 -40.43 -9.70 21.83
N ILE A 40 -39.35 -9.27 22.50
CA ILE A 40 -38.83 -7.90 22.40
C ILE A 40 -38.41 -7.55 20.97
N LEU A 41 -37.68 -8.44 20.30
CA LEU A 41 -37.23 -8.20 18.91
C LEU A 41 -38.42 -8.09 17.96
N ALA A 42 -39.45 -8.92 18.13
CA ALA A 42 -40.70 -8.85 17.35
C ALA A 42 -41.45 -7.53 17.57
N GLN A 43 -41.53 -7.06 18.80
CA GLN A 43 -42.18 -5.77 19.14
C GLN A 43 -41.37 -4.60 18.58
N CYS A 44 -40.04 -4.60 18.72
CA CYS A 44 -39.15 -3.60 18.12
C CYS A 44 -39.34 -3.52 16.60
N LYS A 45 -39.40 -4.66 15.91
CA LYS A 45 -39.66 -4.72 14.47
C LYS A 45 -40.98 -4.08 14.06
N LYS A 46 -42.06 -4.31 14.83
CA LYS A 46 -43.40 -3.72 14.57
C LYS A 46 -43.37 -2.20 14.62
N ILE A 47 -42.61 -1.60 15.54
CA ILE A 47 -42.50 -0.14 15.67
C ILE A 47 -41.39 0.47 14.79
N GLY A 48 -40.72 -0.35 13.97
CA GLY A 48 -39.65 0.11 13.05
C GLY A 48 -38.32 0.40 13.72
N TYR A 49 -38.09 -0.16 14.92
CA TYR A 49 -36.81 -0.02 15.62
C TYR A 49 -35.89 -1.19 15.30
N SER A 50 -34.73 -0.88 14.72
CA SER A 50 -33.73 -1.87 14.27
C SER A 50 -32.56 -2.09 15.25
N GLY A 51 -32.67 -1.52 16.47
CA GLY A 51 -31.64 -1.66 17.51
C GLY A 51 -30.98 -0.33 17.90
N PRO A 52 -30.15 -0.37 18.96
CA PRO A 52 -29.44 0.80 19.46
C PRO A 52 -28.55 1.42 18.40
N ASN A 53 -28.48 2.75 18.37
CA ASN A 53 -27.62 3.47 17.44
C ASN A 53 -26.15 3.06 17.65
N ARG A 54 -25.55 2.41 16.64
CA ARG A 54 -24.16 1.95 16.69
C ARG A 54 -23.18 3.11 16.86
N ALA A 55 -23.40 4.26 16.23
CA ALA A 55 -22.56 5.44 16.40
C ALA A 55 -22.55 5.93 17.87
N ALA A 56 -23.72 5.96 18.52
CA ALA A 56 -23.82 6.30 19.94
C ALA A 56 -23.16 5.23 20.85
N GLN A 57 -23.15 3.96 20.43
CA GLN A 57 -22.43 2.90 21.15
C GLN A 57 -20.93 3.05 21.03
N ILE A 58 -20.41 3.37 19.84
CA ILE A 58 -18.99 3.63 19.57
C ILE A 58 -18.51 4.79 20.45
N LEU A 59 -19.22 5.91 20.43
CA LEU A 59 -18.92 7.07 21.27
C LEU A 59 -18.87 6.73 22.77
N ARG A 60 -19.79 5.87 23.24
CA ARG A 60 -19.83 5.46 24.65
C ARG A 60 -18.75 4.44 25.01
N LYS A 61 -18.42 3.51 24.10
CA LYS A 61 -17.41 2.47 24.33
C LYS A 61 -15.99 2.95 24.04
N GLY A 62 -15.83 4.03 23.26
CA GLY A 62 -14.55 4.54 22.81
C GLY A 62 -13.83 3.68 21.76
N THR A 63 -14.49 2.58 21.28
CA THR A 63 -13.92 1.67 20.27
C THR A 63 -14.96 1.31 19.22
N SER A 64 -14.56 1.38 17.95
CA SER A 64 -15.39 1.04 16.80
C SER A 64 -15.15 -0.38 16.28
N ASN A 65 -13.98 -0.93 16.60
CA ASN A 65 -13.40 -2.13 15.99
C ASN A 65 -13.14 -1.98 14.48
N ILE A 66 -12.95 -0.76 14.00
CA ILE A 66 -12.64 -0.45 12.61
C ILE A 66 -11.27 0.19 12.57
N VAL A 67 -10.41 -0.29 11.68
CA VAL A 67 -9.11 0.32 11.36
C VAL A 67 -9.18 0.85 9.93
N ALA A 68 -8.77 2.11 9.72
CA ALA A 68 -8.67 2.68 8.40
C ALA A 68 -7.29 2.36 7.80
N LEU A 69 -7.30 1.86 6.58
CA LEU A 69 -6.11 1.75 5.73
C LEU A 69 -6.15 2.90 4.73
N VAL A 70 -5.31 3.91 4.96
CA VAL A 70 -5.09 5.02 4.04
C VAL A 70 -4.09 4.57 2.99
N LEU A 71 -4.51 4.56 1.74
CA LEU A 71 -3.69 4.18 0.61
C LEU A 71 -2.92 5.39 0.07
N ALA A 72 -1.88 5.17 -0.73
CA ALA A 72 -1.13 6.28 -1.33
C ALA A 72 -1.94 7.03 -2.40
N ASP A 73 -2.88 6.35 -3.04
CA ASP A 73 -3.60 6.80 -4.24
C ASP A 73 -5.09 6.42 -4.18
N SER A 74 -5.78 6.52 -5.31
CA SER A 74 -7.17 6.07 -5.46
C SER A 74 -7.32 4.57 -5.11
N ILE A 75 -8.45 4.20 -4.51
CA ILE A 75 -8.70 2.81 -4.13
C ILE A 75 -8.68 1.90 -5.36
N SER A 76 -9.25 2.34 -6.49
CA SER A 76 -9.33 1.54 -7.72
C SER A 76 -7.94 1.16 -8.26
N TYR A 77 -6.99 2.08 -8.26
CA TYR A 77 -5.61 1.82 -8.66
C TYR A 77 -4.93 0.86 -7.66
N MET A 78 -5.01 1.16 -6.38
CA MET A 78 -4.31 0.40 -5.34
C MET A 78 -4.79 -1.05 -5.19
N VAL A 79 -6.08 -1.33 -5.38
CA VAL A 79 -6.58 -2.72 -5.30
C VAL A 79 -6.25 -3.56 -6.54
N SER A 80 -5.93 -2.92 -7.67
CA SER A 80 -5.46 -3.59 -8.88
C SER A 80 -3.94 -3.79 -8.93
N ASP A 81 -3.19 -3.07 -8.09
CA ASP A 81 -1.75 -3.27 -7.94
C ASP A 81 -1.46 -4.54 -7.13
N PRO A 82 -0.68 -5.52 -7.64
CA PRO A 82 -0.45 -6.79 -6.96
C PRO A 82 0.31 -6.65 -5.64
N VAL A 83 1.17 -5.63 -5.50
CA VAL A 83 1.93 -5.36 -4.28
C VAL A 83 1.00 -4.84 -3.20
N ALA A 84 0.20 -3.81 -3.55
CA ALA A 84 -0.77 -3.21 -2.64
C ALA A 84 -1.88 -4.20 -2.26
N SER A 85 -2.39 -5.00 -3.20
CA SER A 85 -3.41 -6.02 -2.90
C SER A 85 -2.87 -7.10 -1.97
N THR A 86 -1.61 -7.51 -2.13
CA THR A 86 -0.94 -8.46 -1.21
C THR A 86 -0.75 -7.85 0.18
N PHE A 87 -0.41 -6.56 0.26
CA PHE A 87 -0.35 -5.83 1.52
C PHE A 87 -1.73 -5.74 2.21
N ILE A 88 -2.77 -5.37 1.46
CA ILE A 88 -4.16 -5.31 1.95
C ILE A 88 -4.60 -6.68 2.50
N LYS A 89 -4.23 -7.77 1.82
CA LYS A 89 -4.48 -9.14 2.29
C LYS A 89 -3.84 -9.39 3.66
N GLY A 90 -2.58 -8.99 3.86
CA GLY A 90 -1.88 -9.11 5.14
C GLY A 90 -2.57 -8.34 6.26
N VAL A 91 -2.93 -7.07 6.03
CA VAL A 91 -3.68 -6.24 6.98
C VAL A 91 -5.03 -6.87 7.30
N SER A 92 -5.80 -7.27 6.28
CA SER A 92 -7.14 -7.83 6.43
C SER A 92 -7.12 -9.11 7.26
N SER A 93 -6.18 -10.04 7.01
CA SER A 93 -6.05 -11.28 7.76
C SER A 93 -5.73 -11.00 9.23
N ALA A 94 -4.76 -10.14 9.50
CA ALA A 94 -4.37 -9.81 10.87
C ALA A 94 -5.47 -9.08 11.64
N LEU A 95 -6.23 -8.18 11.00
CA LEU A 95 -7.40 -7.54 11.62
C LEU A 95 -8.52 -8.53 11.92
N GLN A 96 -8.81 -9.45 10.99
CA GLN A 96 -9.84 -10.48 11.16
C GLN A 96 -9.54 -11.39 12.36
N GLU A 97 -8.29 -11.81 12.53
CA GLU A 97 -7.83 -12.61 13.68
C GLU A 97 -8.04 -11.88 15.01
N ASN A 98 -8.04 -10.55 15.01
CA ASN A 98 -8.25 -9.70 16.17
C ASN A 98 -9.68 -9.16 16.30
N GLY A 99 -10.65 -9.69 15.53
CA GLY A 99 -12.05 -9.27 15.56
C GLY A 99 -12.28 -7.82 15.14
N LYS A 100 -11.39 -7.27 14.30
CA LYS A 100 -11.44 -5.91 13.76
C LYS A 100 -11.90 -5.93 12.31
N HIS A 101 -12.38 -4.77 11.84
CA HIS A 101 -12.82 -4.54 10.47
C HIS A 101 -11.90 -3.56 9.76
N LEU A 102 -11.74 -3.73 8.44
CA LEU A 102 -10.95 -2.86 7.59
C LEU A 102 -11.84 -1.85 6.86
N LEU A 103 -11.44 -0.58 6.90
CA LEU A 103 -11.96 0.50 6.07
C LEU A 103 -10.86 0.94 5.12
N LEU A 104 -11.07 0.81 3.80
CA LEU A 104 -10.16 1.39 2.81
C LEU A 104 -10.44 2.89 2.63
N TYR A 105 -9.40 3.71 2.65
CA TYR A 105 -9.48 5.15 2.51
C TYR A 105 -8.49 5.64 1.45
N ALA A 106 -8.98 6.42 0.48
CA ALA A 106 -8.16 6.84 -0.65
C ALA A 106 -7.19 7.95 -0.27
N GLY A 107 -5.96 7.89 -0.79
CA GLY A 107 -4.89 8.85 -0.52
C GLY A 107 -5.04 10.21 -1.23
N ASP A 108 -5.97 10.31 -2.16
CA ASP A 108 -6.39 11.53 -2.83
C ASP A 108 -7.60 12.21 -2.17
N SER A 109 -8.11 11.68 -1.07
CA SER A 109 -9.19 12.28 -0.27
C SER A 109 -8.76 13.61 0.36
N ASP A 110 -9.73 14.49 0.61
CA ASP A 110 -9.43 15.84 1.12
C ASP A 110 -8.98 15.87 2.59
N SER A 111 -9.56 15.00 3.44
CA SER A 111 -9.32 15.04 4.89
C SER A 111 -9.70 13.72 5.58
N ILE A 112 -8.93 13.31 6.61
CA ILE A 112 -9.28 12.17 7.48
C ILE A 112 -10.40 12.50 8.49
N LEU A 113 -10.76 13.77 8.65
CA LEU A 113 -11.79 14.19 9.62
C LEU A 113 -13.15 13.56 9.35
N ASN A 114 -13.40 13.14 8.10
CA ASN A 114 -14.62 12.43 7.73
C ASN A 114 -14.74 11.03 8.37
N VAL A 115 -13.62 10.44 8.82
CA VAL A 115 -13.59 9.05 9.33
C VAL A 115 -12.93 8.91 10.69
N VAL A 116 -12.22 9.93 11.21
CA VAL A 116 -11.42 9.84 12.44
C VAL A 116 -12.24 9.40 13.67
N ASP A 117 -13.49 9.83 13.77
CA ASP A 117 -14.37 9.46 14.88
C ASP A 117 -14.93 8.04 14.77
N PHE A 118 -14.85 7.43 13.60
CA PHE A 118 -15.43 6.11 13.31
C PHE A 118 -14.39 4.99 13.29
N VAL A 119 -13.10 5.31 13.48
CA VAL A 119 -12.02 4.33 13.43
C VAL A 119 -11.23 4.30 14.74
N ASP A 120 -10.60 3.15 15.02
CA ASP A 120 -9.75 2.99 16.21
C ASP A 120 -8.33 3.49 15.94
N GLY A 121 -7.88 3.51 14.67
CA GLY A 121 -6.58 3.98 14.25
C GLY A 121 -6.40 3.88 12.73
N PHE A 122 -5.20 4.25 12.27
CA PHE A 122 -4.85 4.34 10.86
C PHE A 122 -3.58 3.53 10.56
N ILE A 123 -3.62 2.74 9.50
CA ILE A 123 -2.45 2.21 8.82
C ILE A 123 -2.34 2.97 7.51
N CYS A 124 -1.17 3.51 7.18
CA CYS A 124 -0.96 4.29 5.97
C CYS A 124 0.06 3.57 5.10
N TYR A 125 -0.33 3.18 3.89
CA TYR A 125 0.52 2.45 2.94
C TYR A 125 0.96 3.35 1.80
N GLY A 126 2.25 3.68 1.79
CA GLY A 126 2.83 4.71 0.92
C GLY A 126 2.40 6.12 1.33
N GLN A 127 3.14 7.12 0.85
CA GLN A 127 2.81 8.52 1.12
C GLN A 127 1.56 8.92 0.35
N PRO A 128 0.48 9.38 1.01
CA PRO A 128 -0.72 9.87 0.35
C PRO A 128 -0.41 11.00 -0.63
N ARG A 129 -1.06 11.02 -1.80
CA ARG A 129 -0.91 12.11 -2.79
C ARG A 129 -1.31 13.47 -2.23
N ASN A 130 -2.36 13.50 -1.40
CA ASN A 130 -2.77 14.73 -0.74
C ASN A 130 -1.94 14.96 0.53
N ASN A 131 -1.01 15.91 0.46
CA ASN A 131 -0.16 16.29 1.60
C ASN A 131 -0.96 16.76 2.84
N ASN A 132 -2.21 17.17 2.67
CA ASN A 132 -3.06 17.55 3.80
C ASN A 132 -3.36 16.35 4.69
N LEU A 133 -3.60 15.17 4.08
CA LEU A 133 -3.78 13.92 4.84
C LEU A 133 -2.56 13.60 5.71
N VAL A 134 -1.34 13.78 5.17
CA VAL A 134 -0.10 13.54 5.92
C VAL A 134 -0.03 14.45 7.15
N LYS A 135 -0.37 15.74 6.99
CA LYS A 135 -0.39 16.71 8.10
C LYS A 135 -1.42 16.34 9.17
N GLU A 136 -2.61 15.95 8.76
CA GLU A 136 -3.68 15.54 9.68
C GLU A 136 -3.34 14.24 10.41
N LEU A 137 -2.75 13.26 9.71
CA LEU A 137 -2.28 12.00 10.28
C LEU A 137 -1.16 12.23 11.31
N ALA A 138 -0.25 13.18 11.04
CA ALA A 138 0.83 13.52 11.95
C ALA A 138 0.32 14.01 13.32
N VAL A 139 -0.75 14.81 13.33
CA VAL A 139 -1.35 15.39 14.55
C VAL A 139 -2.54 14.60 15.07
N SER A 140 -2.91 13.50 14.41
CA SER A 140 -4.05 12.68 14.82
C SER A 140 -3.91 12.18 16.26
N PRO A 141 -4.98 12.27 17.08
CA PRO A 141 -5.02 11.68 18.43
C PRO A 141 -5.13 10.15 18.38
N LYS A 142 -5.47 9.57 17.22
CA LYS A 142 -5.53 8.13 17.01
C LYS A 142 -4.14 7.56 16.76
N GLN A 143 -3.97 6.27 17.01
CA GLN A 143 -2.75 5.56 16.61
C GLN A 143 -2.62 5.59 15.08
N VAL A 144 -1.43 5.91 14.59
CA VAL A 144 -1.06 5.92 13.18
C VAL A 144 0.20 5.11 13.01
N VAL A 145 0.18 4.16 12.07
CA VAL A 145 1.35 3.38 11.64
C VAL A 145 1.55 3.63 10.16
N THR A 146 2.77 3.95 9.75
CA THR A 146 3.13 4.17 8.35
C THR A 146 3.85 2.96 7.77
N VAL A 147 3.72 2.75 6.47
CA VAL A 147 4.39 1.67 5.74
C VAL A 147 4.94 2.25 4.44
N ASP A 148 6.21 2.02 4.20
CA ASP A 148 6.96 2.53 3.03
C ASP A 148 7.03 4.07 2.95
N PHE A 149 6.83 4.76 4.05
CA PHE A 149 7.15 6.18 4.26
C PHE A 149 7.17 6.47 5.76
N ASP A 150 7.68 7.63 6.15
CA ASP A 150 7.82 8.01 7.54
C ASP A 150 7.04 9.28 7.86
N ILE A 151 6.38 9.30 9.02
CA ILE A 151 5.88 10.51 9.69
C ILE A 151 6.63 10.63 11.02
N ASP A 152 7.13 11.82 11.33
CA ASP A 152 7.89 12.04 12.57
C ASP A 152 7.11 11.54 13.80
N LYS A 153 7.81 10.82 14.69
CA LYS A 153 7.26 10.24 15.92
C LYS A 153 6.17 9.18 15.74
N LYS A 154 5.87 8.75 14.51
CA LYS A 154 4.95 7.64 14.27
C LYS A 154 5.75 6.36 13.99
N PRO A 155 5.26 5.18 14.44
CA PRO A 155 5.86 3.90 14.05
C PRO A 155 5.76 3.69 12.55
N SER A 156 6.81 3.09 11.97
CA SER A 156 6.85 2.79 10.55
C SER A 156 7.39 1.40 10.27
N ILE A 157 6.85 0.76 9.22
CA ILE A 157 7.27 -0.56 8.75
C ILE A 157 7.82 -0.40 7.33
N ASN A 158 9.09 -0.65 7.16
CA ASN A 158 9.80 -0.44 5.90
C ASN A 158 10.63 -1.67 5.51
N ILE A 159 11.19 -1.69 4.30
CA ILE A 159 12.39 -2.43 3.93
C ILE A 159 13.51 -1.41 3.69
N ASP A 160 14.76 -1.87 3.68
CA ASP A 160 15.89 -1.06 3.24
C ASP A 160 15.90 -1.00 1.70
N ASN A 161 15.17 -0.02 1.14
CA ASN A 161 15.00 0.13 -0.30
C ASN A 161 16.30 0.47 -1.03
N GLU A 162 17.19 1.25 -0.41
CA GLU A 162 18.49 1.58 -0.97
C GLU A 162 19.36 0.32 -1.09
N LYS A 163 19.51 -0.41 0.02
CA LYS A 163 20.28 -1.64 0.06
C LYS A 163 19.71 -2.72 -0.87
N ALA A 164 18.39 -2.83 -0.98
CA ALA A 164 17.75 -3.78 -1.88
C ALA A 164 18.05 -3.46 -3.35
N ALA A 165 17.93 -2.18 -3.74
CA ALA A 165 18.26 -1.71 -5.08
C ALA A 165 19.74 -1.88 -5.39
N TYR A 166 20.62 -1.55 -4.45
CA TYR A 166 22.06 -1.79 -4.58
C TYR A 166 22.37 -3.27 -4.82
N HIS A 167 21.78 -4.19 -4.03
CA HIS A 167 22.06 -5.62 -4.16
C HIS A 167 21.68 -6.18 -5.54
N ILE A 168 20.50 -5.84 -6.06
CA ILE A 168 20.08 -6.34 -7.37
C ILE A 168 20.91 -5.71 -8.50
N ALA A 169 21.27 -4.43 -8.38
CA ALA A 169 22.15 -3.78 -9.34
C ALA A 169 23.55 -4.40 -9.34
N CYS A 170 24.16 -4.67 -8.19
CA CYS A 170 25.43 -5.38 -8.09
C CYS A 170 25.40 -6.76 -8.75
N HIS A 171 24.24 -7.45 -8.68
CA HIS A 171 24.06 -8.75 -9.32
C HIS A 171 24.00 -8.63 -10.86
N ALA A 172 23.32 -7.58 -11.37
CA ALA A 172 23.07 -7.42 -12.81
C ALA A 172 24.22 -6.76 -13.58
N LEU A 173 24.95 -5.83 -12.94
CA LEU A 173 25.91 -4.95 -13.60
C LEU A 173 27.31 -5.55 -13.72
N ASN A 174 27.89 -5.41 -14.92
CA ASN A 174 29.28 -5.67 -15.19
C ASN A 174 29.97 -4.40 -15.73
N GLU A 175 31.29 -4.29 -15.56
CA GLU A 175 32.05 -3.18 -16.12
C GLU A 175 31.83 -3.07 -17.64
N GLY A 176 31.59 -1.85 -18.12
CA GLY A 176 31.33 -1.57 -19.54
C GLY A 176 29.86 -1.72 -19.96
N ASP A 177 28.95 -2.13 -19.09
CA ASP A 177 27.51 -2.19 -19.39
C ASP A 177 26.96 -0.79 -19.73
N ASN A 178 26.08 -0.72 -20.72
CA ASN A 178 25.27 0.45 -21.07
C ASN A 178 23.91 0.36 -20.35
N VAL A 179 23.77 1.07 -19.24
CA VAL A 179 22.68 0.91 -18.29
C VAL A 179 21.59 1.97 -18.49
N ALA A 180 20.35 1.56 -18.33
CA ALA A 180 19.21 2.44 -18.17
C ALA A 180 18.44 2.11 -16.89
N ILE A 181 17.70 3.10 -16.36
CA ILE A 181 16.83 2.95 -15.18
C ILE A 181 15.40 3.31 -15.55
N PHE A 182 14.46 2.42 -15.26
CA PHE A 182 13.04 2.71 -15.27
C PHE A 182 12.58 3.01 -13.86
N GLY A 183 12.55 4.31 -13.54
CA GLY A 183 12.20 4.84 -12.22
C GLY A 183 10.70 5.06 -12.07
N LEU A 184 10.21 4.85 -10.87
CA LEU A 184 8.81 5.04 -10.50
C LEU A 184 8.67 6.29 -9.65
N ARG A 185 7.90 7.28 -10.12
CA ARG A 185 7.59 8.53 -9.36
C ARG A 185 8.83 9.31 -8.91
N LEU A 186 9.83 9.45 -9.81
CA LEU A 186 11.04 10.20 -9.50
C LEU A 186 10.83 11.73 -9.48
N ILE A 187 9.83 12.20 -10.20
CA ILE A 187 9.45 13.61 -10.26
C ILE A 187 7.93 13.75 -10.21
N ASP A 188 7.43 14.94 -9.94
CA ASP A 188 5.99 15.26 -9.98
C ASP A 188 5.57 15.57 -11.41
N SER A 189 5.34 14.51 -12.20
CA SER A 189 4.86 14.58 -13.57
C SER A 189 3.82 13.49 -13.84
N PRO A 190 2.70 13.79 -14.52
CA PRO A 190 1.72 12.78 -14.90
C PRO A 190 2.12 11.97 -16.14
N SER A 191 3.24 12.29 -16.77
CA SER A 191 3.67 11.69 -18.04
C SER A 191 4.99 10.94 -17.90
N THR A 192 5.12 9.84 -18.66
CA THR A 192 6.42 9.16 -18.83
C THR A 192 7.38 10.09 -19.56
N CYS A 193 8.57 10.28 -19.02
CA CYS A 193 9.62 11.11 -19.62
C CYS A 193 11.01 10.68 -19.16
N ARG A 194 12.04 11.14 -19.88
CA ARG A 194 13.43 11.03 -19.41
C ARG A 194 13.75 12.15 -18.43
N ILE A 195 14.70 11.89 -17.55
CA ILE A 195 15.21 12.88 -16.62
C ILE A 195 16.40 13.58 -17.29
N TYR A 196 16.26 14.85 -17.66
CA TYR A 196 17.35 15.60 -18.29
C TYR A 196 18.18 16.43 -17.30
N ASP A 197 17.52 16.92 -16.23
CA ASP A 197 18.18 17.63 -15.14
C ASP A 197 18.47 16.67 -13.98
N ASN A 198 19.41 17.03 -13.10
CA ASN A 198 19.64 16.24 -11.89
C ASN A 198 18.35 16.21 -11.06
N PRO A 199 17.74 15.03 -10.86
CA PRO A 199 16.60 14.95 -9.96
C PRO A 199 17.08 15.38 -8.57
N LEU A 200 16.29 16.22 -7.91
CA LEU A 200 16.48 16.48 -6.48
C LEU A 200 16.21 15.16 -5.75
N ILE A 201 17.28 14.46 -5.40
CA ILE A 201 17.17 13.16 -4.73
C ILE A 201 16.74 13.42 -3.29
N ASP A 202 15.50 13.10 -2.97
CA ASP A 202 14.94 13.13 -1.64
C ASP A 202 14.88 11.71 -1.06
N VAL A 203 16.02 11.21 -0.58
CA VAL A 203 16.10 9.89 0.04
C VAL A 203 15.40 9.81 1.40
N GLU A 204 15.15 10.93 2.04
CA GLU A 204 14.51 10.98 3.34
C GLU A 204 13.01 10.61 3.23
N SER A 205 12.31 11.16 2.25
CA SER A 205 10.86 10.96 2.11
C SER A 205 10.46 9.97 1.02
N SER A 206 11.30 9.74 0.00
CA SER A 206 10.94 8.96 -1.19
C SER A 206 11.64 7.61 -1.29
N ILE A 207 10.85 6.52 -1.27
CA ILE A 207 11.38 5.16 -1.57
C ILE A 207 11.94 5.04 -2.99
N ALA A 208 11.35 5.75 -3.96
CA ALA A 208 11.85 5.74 -5.34
C ALA A 208 13.26 6.35 -5.42
N HIS A 209 13.50 7.44 -4.69
CA HIS A 209 14.83 8.05 -4.63
C HIS A 209 15.83 7.20 -3.86
N ARG A 210 15.43 6.49 -2.81
CA ARG A 210 16.28 5.49 -2.14
C ARG A 210 16.67 4.35 -3.08
N ARG A 211 15.73 3.83 -3.89
CA ARG A 211 16.04 2.82 -4.91
C ARG A 211 16.99 3.37 -5.98
N LEU A 212 16.75 4.60 -6.46
CA LEU A 212 17.62 5.26 -7.42
C LEU A 212 19.04 5.41 -6.89
N ASP A 213 19.19 5.88 -5.65
CA ASP A 213 20.50 6.02 -5.00
C ASP A 213 21.23 4.68 -4.89
N GLY A 214 20.53 3.61 -4.51
CA GLY A 214 21.11 2.25 -4.50
C GLY A 214 21.59 1.78 -5.87
N TYR A 215 20.83 2.04 -6.93
CA TYR A 215 21.26 1.70 -8.31
C TYR A 215 22.48 2.50 -8.73
N LEU A 216 22.51 3.81 -8.45
CA LEU A 216 23.62 4.68 -8.81
C LEU A 216 24.91 4.31 -8.06
N LYS A 217 24.83 3.98 -6.77
CA LYS A 217 25.97 3.49 -5.98
C LYS A 217 26.56 2.20 -6.54
N ALA A 218 25.73 1.24 -6.90
CA ALA A 218 26.20 0.00 -7.52
C ALA A 218 26.86 0.24 -8.89
N ALA A 219 26.34 1.17 -9.70
CA ALA A 219 26.92 1.55 -10.98
C ALA A 219 28.28 2.24 -10.80
N GLU A 220 28.40 3.15 -9.83
CA GLU A 220 29.66 3.84 -9.51
C GLU A 220 30.77 2.87 -9.12
N GLU A 221 30.48 1.85 -8.29
CA GLU A 221 31.45 0.82 -7.90
C GLU A 221 31.92 -0.04 -9.09
N LYS A 222 31.16 -0.11 -10.17
CA LYS A 222 31.49 -0.78 -11.42
C LYS A 222 32.11 0.15 -12.47
N ASN A 223 32.45 1.39 -12.12
CA ASN A 223 32.91 2.46 -13.01
C ASN A 223 31.90 2.75 -14.15
N ILE A 224 30.63 2.57 -13.93
CA ILE A 224 29.55 2.85 -14.88
C ILE A 224 28.95 4.23 -14.58
N THR A 225 28.98 5.12 -15.56
CA THR A 225 28.30 6.42 -15.49
C THR A 225 26.93 6.30 -16.15
N ILE A 226 25.87 6.48 -15.38
CA ILE A 226 24.50 6.53 -15.89
C ILE A 226 24.14 8.01 -16.08
N SER A 227 24.02 8.45 -17.33
CA SER A 227 23.57 9.82 -17.62
C SER A 227 22.08 9.98 -17.30
N ASN A 228 21.67 11.20 -16.95
CA ASN A 228 20.27 11.50 -16.62
C ASN A 228 19.30 11.09 -17.74
N GLU A 229 19.70 11.26 -19.01
CA GLU A 229 18.94 10.81 -20.19
C GLU A 229 18.67 9.29 -20.24
N ARG A 230 19.38 8.50 -19.44
CA ARG A 230 19.20 7.07 -19.29
C ARG A 230 18.29 6.69 -18.12
N ILE A 231 17.73 7.69 -17.46
CA ILE A 231 16.78 7.51 -16.37
C ILE A 231 15.39 7.97 -16.84
N TRP A 232 14.44 7.07 -16.89
CA TRP A 232 13.04 7.35 -17.18
C TRP A 232 12.25 7.54 -15.90
N HIS A 233 11.39 8.52 -15.87
CA HIS A 233 10.33 8.66 -14.89
C HIS A 233 9.04 8.03 -15.44
N LEU A 234 8.43 7.14 -14.66
CA LEU A 234 7.10 6.60 -14.89
C LEU A 234 6.19 7.07 -13.72
N PRO A 235 5.03 7.66 -14.02
CA PRO A 235 4.16 8.21 -12.97
C PRO A 235 3.47 7.12 -12.14
N GLU A 236 3.28 5.94 -12.69
CA GLU A 236 2.60 4.80 -12.06
C GLU A 236 3.26 3.48 -12.47
N SER A 237 3.14 2.47 -11.61
CA SER A 237 3.47 1.08 -11.92
C SER A 237 2.35 0.46 -12.76
N ASP A 238 2.26 0.87 -14.02
CA ASP A 238 1.20 0.50 -14.96
C ASP A 238 1.77 0.11 -16.32
N ARG A 239 1.11 -0.84 -16.98
CA ARG A 239 1.55 -1.39 -18.27
C ARG A 239 1.57 -0.35 -19.39
N HIS A 240 0.66 0.62 -19.38
CA HIS A 240 0.60 1.66 -20.42
C HIS A 240 1.85 2.54 -20.39
N PHE A 241 2.20 3.07 -19.20
CA PHE A 241 3.40 3.89 -19.02
C PHE A 241 4.68 3.09 -19.24
N ALA A 242 4.72 1.85 -18.76
CA ALA A 242 5.85 0.95 -18.96
C ALA A 242 6.09 0.66 -20.46
N ARG A 243 5.03 0.39 -21.22
CA ARG A 243 5.11 0.12 -22.66
C ARG A 243 5.60 1.33 -23.47
N GLN A 244 5.20 2.54 -23.05
CA GLN A 244 5.69 3.78 -23.66
C GLN A 244 7.21 3.94 -23.47
N ALA A 245 7.70 3.82 -22.23
CA ALA A 245 9.14 3.88 -21.94
C ALA A 245 9.92 2.76 -22.64
N ALA A 246 9.38 1.53 -22.63
CA ALA A 246 10.00 0.37 -23.25
C ALA A 246 10.18 0.55 -24.77
N ARG A 247 9.17 1.04 -25.47
CA ARG A 247 9.27 1.31 -26.93
C ARG A 247 10.38 2.32 -27.23
N GLU A 248 10.41 3.41 -26.49
CA GLU A 248 11.45 4.44 -26.66
C GLU A 248 12.85 3.87 -26.40
N LEU A 249 13.03 3.12 -25.29
CA LEU A 249 14.31 2.53 -24.92
C LEU A 249 14.79 1.51 -25.97
N LEU A 250 13.92 0.57 -26.36
CA LEU A 250 14.28 -0.54 -27.26
C LEU A 250 14.62 -0.07 -28.67
N THR A 251 14.12 1.11 -29.09
CA THR A 251 14.45 1.74 -30.40
C THR A 251 15.58 2.76 -30.33
N SER A 252 16.13 3.02 -29.13
CA SER A 252 17.22 3.99 -28.96
C SER A 252 18.55 3.46 -29.52
N SER A 253 19.44 4.38 -29.92
CA SER A 253 20.78 4.05 -30.39
C SER A 253 21.82 4.92 -29.70
N PRO A 254 22.81 4.34 -29.00
CA PRO A 254 22.97 2.90 -28.71
C PRO A 254 21.90 2.41 -27.71
N ARG A 255 21.37 1.21 -27.96
CA ARG A 255 20.44 0.58 -27.04
C ARG A 255 21.15 0.15 -25.74
N PRO A 256 20.57 0.37 -24.55
CA PRO A 256 21.07 -0.22 -23.31
C PRO A 256 21.07 -1.75 -23.37
N ASN A 257 22.06 -2.36 -22.70
CA ASN A 257 22.12 -3.82 -22.52
C ASN A 257 21.73 -4.27 -21.12
N VAL A 258 21.49 -3.32 -20.20
CA VAL A 258 20.93 -3.58 -18.86
C VAL A 258 19.87 -2.53 -18.54
N VAL A 259 18.72 -2.98 -18.03
CA VAL A 259 17.67 -2.08 -17.53
C VAL A 259 17.30 -2.47 -16.10
N LEU A 260 17.48 -1.53 -15.17
CA LEU A 260 17.10 -1.64 -13.78
C LEU A 260 15.70 -1.02 -13.58
N CYS A 261 14.71 -1.86 -13.31
CA CYS A 261 13.32 -1.40 -13.14
C CYS A 261 12.94 -1.35 -11.68
N MET A 262 12.24 -0.28 -11.27
CA MET A 262 11.77 -0.09 -9.88
C MET A 262 10.48 -0.83 -9.55
N SER A 263 9.94 -1.62 -10.48
CA SER A 263 8.74 -2.44 -10.29
C SER A 263 8.75 -3.63 -11.25
N ASP A 264 8.20 -4.77 -10.80
CA ASP A 264 8.07 -5.97 -11.63
C ASP A 264 7.08 -5.78 -12.78
N ILE A 265 5.99 -5.01 -12.59
CA ILE A 265 5.04 -4.71 -13.66
C ILE A 265 5.75 -3.98 -14.81
N ILE A 266 6.59 -3.00 -14.47
CA ILE A 266 7.37 -2.25 -15.45
C ILE A 266 8.38 -3.17 -16.15
N ALA A 267 9.08 -4.01 -15.40
CA ALA A 267 10.07 -4.95 -15.93
C ALA A 267 9.45 -6.00 -16.84
N LEU A 268 8.30 -6.56 -16.47
CA LEU A 268 7.57 -7.56 -17.27
C LEU A 268 7.06 -6.98 -18.58
N GLU A 269 6.56 -5.75 -18.60
CA GLU A 269 6.13 -5.12 -19.85
C GLU A 269 7.31 -4.83 -20.79
N LEU A 270 8.47 -4.40 -20.24
CA LEU A 270 9.71 -4.28 -21.00
C LEU A 270 10.16 -5.63 -21.56
N LEU A 271 10.13 -6.68 -20.73
CA LEU A 271 10.49 -8.05 -21.13
C LEU A 271 9.62 -8.54 -22.28
N HIS A 272 8.30 -8.43 -22.15
CA HIS A 272 7.37 -8.87 -23.19
C HIS A 272 7.62 -8.14 -24.50
N LEU A 273 7.77 -6.80 -24.45
CA LEU A 273 8.04 -6.03 -25.66
C LEU A 273 9.41 -6.35 -26.29
N ALA A 274 10.43 -6.58 -25.49
CA ALA A 274 11.76 -7.00 -25.99
C ALA A 274 11.66 -8.33 -26.73
N LEU A 275 10.98 -9.32 -26.16
CA LEU A 275 10.76 -10.63 -26.79
C LEU A 275 9.92 -10.51 -28.09
N ASP A 276 8.86 -9.69 -28.08
CA ASP A 276 8.07 -9.41 -29.28
C ASP A 276 8.89 -8.80 -30.43
N MET A 277 9.94 -8.02 -30.09
CA MET A 277 10.89 -7.44 -31.04
C MET A 277 12.02 -8.38 -31.43
N GLY A 278 12.06 -9.61 -30.91
CA GLY A 278 13.09 -10.62 -31.16
C GLY A 278 14.40 -10.37 -30.45
N ILE A 279 14.42 -9.52 -29.42
CA ILE A 279 15.61 -9.23 -28.61
C ILE A 279 15.81 -10.38 -27.62
N LYS A 280 17.01 -10.92 -27.57
CA LYS A 280 17.34 -12.02 -26.67
C LYS A 280 17.58 -11.52 -25.25
N VAL A 281 16.89 -12.11 -24.30
CA VAL A 281 17.02 -11.83 -22.87
C VAL A 281 17.48 -13.12 -22.17
N PRO A 282 18.63 -13.14 -21.48
CA PRO A 282 19.44 -11.98 -21.08
C PRO A 282 20.58 -11.58 -22.06
N GLU A 283 20.82 -12.30 -23.13
CA GLU A 283 22.06 -12.21 -23.93
C GLU A 283 22.29 -10.84 -24.56
N GLU A 284 21.23 -10.16 -25.03
CA GLU A 284 21.30 -8.82 -25.63
C GLU A 284 20.75 -7.74 -24.70
N LEU A 285 19.91 -8.13 -23.71
CA LEU A 285 19.27 -7.22 -22.78
C LEU A 285 19.03 -7.92 -21.45
N LYS A 286 19.72 -7.50 -20.40
CA LYS A 286 19.41 -7.89 -19.03
C LYS A 286 18.31 -7.00 -18.44
N ILE A 287 17.38 -7.59 -17.71
CA ILE A 287 16.26 -6.87 -17.09
C ILE A 287 16.14 -7.28 -15.64
N THR A 288 16.08 -6.31 -14.72
CA THR A 288 15.75 -6.55 -13.32
C THR A 288 14.43 -5.91 -12.95
N GLY A 289 13.71 -6.52 -12.01
CA GLY A 289 12.51 -5.98 -11.41
C GLY A 289 12.68 -5.61 -9.95
N PHE A 290 11.58 -5.24 -9.32
CA PHE A 290 11.49 -4.99 -7.90
C PHE A 290 10.05 -5.29 -7.48
N ASP A 291 9.81 -5.97 -6.40
CA ASP A 291 8.58 -6.27 -5.64
C ASP A 291 8.41 -7.77 -5.38
N GLY A 292 8.83 -8.66 -6.29
CA GLY A 292 8.72 -10.12 -6.17
C GLY A 292 7.29 -10.63 -6.35
N ILE A 293 6.54 -10.02 -7.29
CA ILE A 293 5.17 -10.47 -7.59
C ILE A 293 5.16 -11.89 -8.20
N GLU A 294 4.00 -12.55 -8.16
CA GLU A 294 3.86 -13.92 -8.63
C GLU A 294 4.11 -14.05 -10.15
N GLU A 295 3.71 -13.04 -10.91
CA GLU A 295 3.93 -12.97 -12.36
C GLU A 295 5.42 -12.94 -12.73
N ALA A 296 6.28 -12.34 -11.89
CA ALA A 296 7.73 -12.32 -12.11
C ALA A 296 8.36 -13.72 -12.09
N GLU A 297 7.86 -14.62 -11.25
CA GLU A 297 8.31 -16.02 -11.17
C GLU A 297 7.77 -16.86 -12.34
N ARG A 298 6.55 -16.53 -12.80
CA ARG A 298 5.86 -17.27 -13.86
C ARG A 298 6.24 -16.84 -15.27
N SER A 299 6.90 -15.68 -15.43
CA SER A 299 7.35 -15.21 -16.74
C SER A 299 8.38 -16.18 -17.38
N ARG A 300 8.55 -16.08 -18.69
CA ARG A 300 9.56 -16.87 -19.43
C ARG A 300 10.26 -15.95 -20.42
N PRO A 301 11.56 -15.68 -20.17
CA PRO A 301 12.38 -16.05 -19.02
C PRO A 301 11.86 -15.49 -17.71
N SER A 302 12.14 -16.17 -16.57
CA SER A 302 11.73 -15.75 -15.24
C SER A 302 12.51 -14.49 -14.80
N LEU A 303 11.81 -13.53 -14.19
CA LEU A 303 12.38 -12.21 -13.85
C LEU A 303 13.27 -12.28 -12.62
N THR A 304 14.49 -11.77 -12.73
CA THR A 304 15.35 -11.45 -11.58
C THR A 304 14.78 -10.23 -10.85
N THR A 305 14.46 -10.36 -9.57
CA THR A 305 13.75 -9.30 -8.82
C THR A 305 14.08 -9.30 -7.32
N ILE A 306 13.83 -8.17 -6.67
CA ILE A 306 13.78 -8.07 -5.21
C ILE A 306 12.39 -8.46 -4.73
N CYS A 307 12.31 -9.49 -3.90
CA CYS A 307 11.07 -9.88 -3.21
C CYS A 307 10.94 -9.11 -1.90
N GLN A 308 9.93 -8.27 -1.81
CA GLN A 308 9.57 -7.60 -0.56
C GLN A 308 8.42 -8.33 0.15
N PRO A 309 8.43 -8.39 1.49
CA PRO A 309 7.42 -9.15 2.26
C PRO A 309 6.10 -8.35 2.38
N SER A 310 5.41 -8.07 1.26
CA SER A 310 4.25 -7.17 1.22
C SER A 310 3.14 -7.58 2.19
N ALA A 311 2.76 -8.86 2.24
CA ALA A 311 1.79 -9.36 3.22
C ALA A 311 2.33 -9.25 4.66
N GLY A 312 3.62 -9.56 4.86
CA GLY A 312 4.30 -9.43 6.15
C GLY A 312 4.31 -8.00 6.68
N LYS A 313 4.55 -6.99 5.80
CA LYS A 313 4.42 -5.57 6.18
C LYS A 313 3.01 -5.26 6.70
N GLY A 314 1.97 -5.79 6.05
CA GLY A 314 0.58 -5.61 6.48
C GLY A 314 0.29 -6.22 7.86
N VAL A 315 0.79 -7.43 8.10
CA VAL A 315 0.68 -8.11 9.40
C VAL A 315 1.41 -7.31 10.49
N GLU A 316 2.66 -6.92 10.24
CA GLU A 316 3.46 -6.19 11.23
C GLU A 316 2.91 -4.77 11.50
N ALA A 317 2.40 -4.07 10.48
CA ALA A 317 1.73 -2.79 10.66
C ALA A 317 0.47 -2.93 11.53
N THR A 318 -0.31 -3.99 11.33
CA THR A 318 -1.49 -4.28 12.16
C THR A 318 -1.10 -4.59 13.60
N LYS A 319 -0.07 -5.41 13.83
CA LYS A 319 0.45 -5.69 15.18
C LYS A 319 0.96 -4.43 15.87
N ALA A 320 1.72 -3.58 15.14
CA ALA A 320 2.22 -2.32 15.67
C ALA A 320 1.09 -1.39 16.10
N LEU A 321 0.02 -1.31 15.30
CA LEU A 321 -1.17 -0.51 15.62
C LEU A 321 -1.89 -1.03 16.88
N LEU A 322 -2.15 -2.34 16.95
CA LEU A 322 -2.93 -2.94 18.03
C LEU A 322 -2.16 -3.01 19.36
N ASN A 323 -0.85 -3.20 19.32
CA ASN A 323 0.02 -3.26 20.48
C ASN A 323 0.57 -1.90 20.92
N MET A 324 0.18 -0.81 20.22
CA MET A 324 0.64 0.55 20.49
C MET A 324 2.17 0.66 20.52
N VAL A 325 2.86 0.00 19.59
CA VAL A 325 4.32 0.05 19.47
C VAL A 325 4.71 1.38 18.82
N SER A 326 5.74 2.02 19.32
CA SER A 326 6.21 3.34 18.87
C SER A 326 7.55 3.30 18.11
N SER A 327 7.99 2.13 17.68
CA SER A 327 9.30 1.94 17.01
C SER A 327 9.18 1.82 15.50
N LYS A 328 10.25 2.21 14.80
CA LYS A 328 10.46 1.90 13.38
C LYS A 328 10.93 0.44 13.26
N SER A 329 10.44 -0.27 12.24
CA SER A 329 10.83 -1.65 11.94
C SER A 329 11.22 -1.77 10.47
N THR A 330 12.36 -2.42 10.22
CA THR A 330 12.85 -2.73 8.87
C THR A 330 12.77 -4.23 8.67
N LEU A 331 11.94 -4.67 7.73
CA LEU A 331 11.78 -6.09 7.39
C LEU A 331 12.85 -6.52 6.38
N PRO A 332 13.25 -7.80 6.38
CA PRO A 332 14.18 -8.32 5.39
C PRO A 332 13.52 -8.37 4.00
N PHE A 333 14.36 -8.23 2.97
CA PHE A 333 14.03 -8.50 1.58
C PHE A 333 14.85 -9.68 1.07
N GLU A 334 14.49 -10.24 -0.07
CA GLU A 334 15.20 -11.34 -0.72
C GLU A 334 15.48 -11.02 -2.18
N LEU A 335 16.68 -11.31 -2.67
CA LEU A 335 17.00 -11.30 -4.10
C LEU A 335 16.60 -12.64 -4.70
N ARG A 336 15.61 -12.64 -5.58
CA ARG A 336 15.24 -13.79 -6.40
C ARG A 336 15.95 -13.70 -7.73
N VAL A 337 16.90 -14.59 -7.95
CA VAL A 337 17.60 -14.72 -9.22
C VAL A 337 16.74 -15.52 -10.19
N GLY A 338 16.40 -14.91 -11.30
CA GLY A 338 15.68 -15.51 -12.43
C GLY A 338 16.60 -15.70 -13.63
N GLU A 339 15.99 -15.74 -14.82
CA GLU A 339 16.66 -16.01 -16.10
C GLU A 339 16.90 -14.73 -16.92
N THR A 340 16.49 -13.55 -16.41
CA THR A 340 16.61 -12.27 -17.15
C THR A 340 17.92 -11.53 -16.88
N VAL A 341 18.85 -12.10 -16.09
CA VAL A 341 20.18 -11.56 -15.81
C VAL A 341 21.25 -12.64 -15.95
#